data_bdf8fba7e412e608fd228733c6284626
#
_entry.id   bdf8fba7e412e608fd228733c6284626
#
_cell.length_a   1.000
_cell.length_b   1.000
_cell.length_c   1.000
_cell.angle_alpha   90.00
_cell.angle_beta   90.00
_cell.angle_gamma   90.00
#
_symmetry.space_group_name_H-M   'P 1'
#
loop_
_entity.id
_entity.type
_entity.pdbx_description
1 polymer ?
#
loop_
_entity_poly.entity_id
_entity_poly.type
_entity_poly.pdbx_seq_one_letter_code
_entity_poly.pdbx_strand_id
1 'polypeptide(L)'
;MSLIRTGRGMLTRYYTLTLNAKGNLARYEMGAYPPGVEPPGGRPFVHTIWTWKGDSIQEVVHGDSTSTFLLASPASTLPFMDMGFGMWQVLTRRLAASGKDSLVVPMFFVRDTTHYQTIVKKKGADSVIITSVFGTGRAKIDARGMLVGYAAPGSTEQVTVTAQPNVDVKSLVAMFAKRPPIGPYSPSDTVRATVGGAHVWIAYSRPSARGRVIFGDVVPWNVWWRTGANAATTFVTDKDLVIAGANVPAGEYTLFTLPNPGDWKLIISRKTGEWGTDYDPAMDLARVPMGVTTLSTPMELMTIAITPMGSGAQLTVSWERTQASAMIMAK
;
A
#
# COMPACT_ATOMS: atom_id res chain seq x y z
N MET A 1 -18.03 8.97 -2.10
CA MET A 1 -17.26 10.17 -1.70
C MET A 1 -16.21 9.76 -0.69
N SER A 2 -15.04 10.37 -0.73
CA SER A 2 -14.01 10.26 0.32
C SER A 2 -13.56 11.65 0.72
N LEU A 3 -13.45 11.92 2.02
CA LEU A 3 -12.79 13.10 2.55
C LEU A 3 -11.39 12.68 3.02
N ILE A 4 -10.37 13.22 2.37
CA ILE A 4 -8.98 12.83 2.61
C ILE A 4 -8.24 14.01 3.21
N ARG A 5 -7.59 13.78 4.35
CA ARG A 5 -6.69 14.73 4.98
C ARG A 5 -5.25 14.26 4.81
N THR A 6 -4.42 15.13 4.25
CA THR A 6 -2.99 14.89 4.07
C THR A 6 -2.19 15.92 4.85
N GLY A 7 -0.88 15.74 4.96
CA GLY A 7 0.01 16.77 5.53
C GLY A 7 0.04 18.08 4.74
N ARG A 8 -0.52 18.10 3.51
CA ARG A 8 -0.62 19.29 2.64
C ARG A 8 -2.01 19.95 2.66
N GLY A 9 -2.98 19.39 3.40
CA GLY A 9 -4.34 19.90 3.46
C GLY A 9 -5.41 18.81 3.37
N MET A 10 -6.63 19.23 3.08
CA MET A 10 -7.76 18.32 2.88
C MET A 10 -8.24 18.42 1.44
N LEU A 11 -8.79 17.31 0.94
CA LEU A 11 -9.49 17.25 -0.32
C LEU A 11 -10.70 16.32 -0.22
N THR A 12 -11.70 16.57 -1.05
CA THR A 12 -12.86 15.71 -1.19
C THR A 12 -12.81 15.03 -2.56
N ARG A 13 -12.94 13.69 -2.58
CA ARG A 13 -13.08 12.94 -3.83
C ARG A 13 -14.49 12.43 -3.99
N TYR A 14 -15.07 12.67 -5.15
CA TYR A 14 -16.34 12.10 -5.57
C TYR A 14 -16.10 11.06 -6.63
N TYR A 15 -16.87 9.98 -6.56
CA TYR A 15 -16.75 8.85 -7.46
C TYR A 15 -18.12 8.54 -8.05
N THR A 16 -18.18 8.34 -9.36
CA THR A 16 -19.34 7.83 -10.07
C THR A 16 -18.98 6.53 -10.78
N LEU A 17 -19.75 5.48 -10.53
CA LEU A 17 -19.58 4.17 -11.12
C LEU A 17 -20.78 3.85 -11.97
N THR A 18 -20.57 3.59 -13.26
CA THR A 18 -21.62 3.14 -14.18
C THR A 18 -21.36 1.69 -14.54
N LEU A 19 -22.36 0.83 -14.30
CA LEU A 19 -22.32 -0.57 -14.65
C LEU A 19 -23.11 -0.80 -15.95
N ASN A 20 -22.64 -1.74 -16.77
CA ASN A 20 -23.39 -2.23 -17.93
C ASN A 20 -24.49 -3.23 -17.49
N ALA A 21 -25.30 -3.70 -18.45
CA ALA A 21 -26.41 -4.63 -18.19
C ALA A 21 -25.93 -5.98 -17.57
N LYS A 22 -24.66 -6.35 -17.75
CA LYS A 22 -24.05 -7.55 -17.16
C LYS A 22 -23.49 -7.31 -15.75
N GLY A 23 -23.63 -6.09 -15.19
CA GLY A 23 -23.07 -5.73 -13.89
C GLY A 23 -21.57 -5.46 -13.88
N ASN A 24 -20.93 -5.39 -15.05
CA ASN A 24 -19.53 -5.02 -15.18
C ASN A 24 -19.39 -3.51 -15.23
N LEU A 25 -18.25 -2.99 -14.73
CA LEU A 25 -17.93 -1.58 -14.78
C LEU A 25 -17.78 -1.14 -16.25
N ALA A 26 -18.56 -0.16 -16.65
CA ALA A 26 -18.53 0.44 -17.97
C ALA A 26 -17.84 1.81 -17.96
N ARG A 27 -18.03 2.56 -16.89
CA ARG A 27 -17.41 3.86 -16.67
C ARG A 27 -17.14 4.07 -15.18
N TYR A 28 -16.00 4.62 -14.89
CA TYR A 28 -15.63 5.11 -13.56
C TYR A 28 -15.13 6.55 -13.70
N GLU A 29 -15.63 7.40 -12.87
CA GLU A 29 -15.31 8.83 -12.89
C GLU A 29 -14.94 9.28 -11.48
N MET A 30 -13.84 10.00 -11.35
CA MET A 30 -13.35 10.54 -10.09
C MET A 30 -13.02 12.02 -10.26
N GLY A 31 -13.59 12.86 -9.41
CA GLY A 31 -13.20 14.26 -9.26
C GLY A 31 -12.61 14.54 -7.89
N ALA A 32 -11.46 15.21 -7.85
CA ALA A 32 -10.84 15.70 -6.60
C ALA A 32 -11.12 17.20 -6.46
N TYR A 33 -11.77 17.59 -5.39
CA TYR A 33 -12.28 18.95 -5.14
C TYR A 33 -11.65 19.56 -3.89
N PRO A 34 -11.63 20.91 -3.78
CA PRO A 34 -11.38 21.59 -2.52
C PRO A 34 -12.29 21.04 -1.40
N PRO A 35 -11.87 21.13 -0.12
CA PRO A 35 -12.70 20.69 0.99
C PRO A 35 -14.05 21.41 1.02
N GLY A 36 -15.15 20.65 1.12
CA GLY A 36 -16.49 21.20 1.20
C GLY A 36 -17.11 21.66 -0.13
N VAL A 37 -16.40 21.49 -1.23
CA VAL A 37 -16.95 21.71 -2.57
C VAL A 37 -17.54 20.42 -3.10
N GLU A 38 -18.78 20.47 -3.59
CA GLU A 38 -19.52 19.34 -4.14
C GLU A 38 -19.84 19.55 -5.61
N PRO A 39 -19.78 18.50 -6.47
CA PRO A 39 -20.27 18.62 -7.84
C PRO A 39 -21.81 18.85 -7.84
N PRO A 40 -22.37 19.65 -8.79
CA PRO A 40 -21.66 20.38 -9.85
C PRO A 40 -21.14 21.77 -9.43
N GLY A 41 -21.15 22.12 -8.15
CA GLY A 41 -20.89 23.47 -7.63
C GLY A 41 -19.46 23.98 -7.74
N GLY A 42 -18.51 23.18 -8.26
CA GLY A 42 -17.12 23.60 -8.42
C GLY A 42 -16.35 22.76 -9.43
N ARG A 43 -15.22 23.31 -9.88
CA ARG A 43 -14.31 22.59 -10.78
C ARG A 43 -13.34 21.73 -9.94
N PRO A 44 -13.15 20.44 -10.27
CA PRO A 44 -12.15 19.61 -9.60
C PRO A 44 -10.71 20.04 -9.96
N PHE A 45 -9.78 19.84 -9.05
CA PHE A 45 -8.33 19.98 -9.33
C PHE A 45 -7.87 18.93 -10.35
N VAL A 46 -8.38 17.69 -10.18
CA VAL A 46 -8.15 16.59 -11.08
C VAL A 46 -9.47 15.88 -11.32
N HIS A 47 -9.74 15.60 -12.58
CA HIS A 47 -10.90 14.84 -13.01
C HIS A 47 -10.42 13.69 -13.89
N THR A 48 -10.65 12.47 -13.45
CA THR A 48 -10.21 11.27 -14.17
C THR A 48 -11.41 10.43 -14.56
N ILE A 49 -11.42 9.97 -15.79
CA ILE A 49 -12.48 9.17 -16.37
C ILE A 49 -11.86 7.91 -16.96
N TRP A 50 -12.33 6.73 -16.52
CA TRP A 50 -12.03 5.45 -17.15
C TRP A 50 -13.27 4.95 -17.87
N THR A 51 -13.09 4.53 -19.11
CA THR A 51 -14.15 3.93 -19.93
C THR A 51 -13.67 2.57 -20.45
N TRP A 52 -14.44 1.52 -20.14
CA TRP A 52 -14.15 0.17 -20.60
C TRP A 52 -14.65 -0.03 -22.04
N LYS A 53 -13.77 -0.47 -22.92
CA LYS A 53 -14.05 -0.76 -24.34
C LYS A 53 -13.51 -2.16 -24.67
N GLY A 54 -14.33 -3.21 -24.45
CA GLY A 54 -13.88 -4.59 -24.59
C GLY A 54 -12.76 -4.93 -23.62
N ASP A 55 -11.61 -5.32 -24.14
CA ASP A 55 -10.40 -5.67 -23.35
C ASP A 55 -9.44 -4.50 -23.15
N SER A 56 -9.93 -3.29 -23.29
CA SER A 56 -9.15 -2.08 -23.05
C SER A 56 -9.90 -1.08 -22.19
N ILE A 57 -9.13 -0.24 -21.51
CA ILE A 57 -9.63 0.88 -20.71
C ILE A 57 -9.02 2.14 -21.26
N GLN A 58 -9.86 3.08 -21.63
CA GLN A 58 -9.45 4.42 -21.96
C GLN A 58 -9.48 5.25 -20.67
N GLU A 59 -8.32 5.75 -20.23
CA GLU A 59 -8.20 6.73 -19.15
C GLU A 59 -8.04 8.13 -19.74
N VAL A 60 -8.86 9.07 -19.28
CA VAL A 60 -8.73 10.50 -19.58
C VAL A 60 -8.55 11.24 -18.27
N VAL A 61 -7.45 11.97 -18.15
CA VAL A 61 -7.13 12.77 -16.97
C VAL A 61 -7.17 14.25 -17.37
N HIS A 62 -8.03 15.00 -16.71
CA HIS A 62 -8.12 16.47 -16.82
C HIS A 62 -7.51 17.09 -15.56
N GLY A 63 -6.43 17.84 -15.71
CA GLY A 63 -5.77 18.65 -14.68
C GLY A 63 -5.41 20.01 -15.28
N ASP A 64 -4.18 20.45 -15.14
CA ASP A 64 -3.64 21.63 -15.84
C ASP A 64 -3.57 21.38 -17.35
N SER A 65 -3.45 20.12 -17.76
CA SER A 65 -3.55 19.64 -19.14
C SER A 65 -4.45 18.41 -19.20
N THR A 66 -4.86 18.00 -20.40
CA THR A 66 -5.61 16.76 -20.63
C THR A 66 -4.68 15.72 -21.21
N SER A 67 -4.63 14.56 -20.56
CA SER A 67 -3.87 13.40 -21.01
C SER A 67 -4.81 12.20 -21.23
N THR A 68 -4.55 11.41 -22.27
CA THR A 68 -5.31 10.21 -22.58
C THR A 68 -4.37 9.01 -22.65
N PHE A 69 -4.75 7.93 -21.97
CA PHE A 69 -4.01 6.68 -21.93
C PHE A 69 -4.91 5.52 -22.35
N LEU A 70 -4.34 4.52 -22.99
CA LEU A 70 -5.02 3.27 -23.31
C LEU A 70 -4.32 2.13 -22.55
N LEU A 71 -5.09 1.45 -21.72
CA LEU A 71 -4.62 0.35 -20.89
C LEU A 71 -5.24 -0.95 -21.37
N ALA A 72 -4.42 -1.98 -21.63
CA ALA A 72 -4.92 -3.33 -21.89
C ALA A 72 -5.41 -3.94 -20.58
N SER A 73 -6.65 -4.39 -20.53
CA SER A 73 -7.20 -5.01 -19.33
C SER A 73 -8.39 -5.88 -19.67
N PRO A 74 -8.47 -7.13 -19.15
CA PRO A 74 -9.66 -7.95 -19.35
C PRO A 74 -10.93 -7.25 -18.88
N ALA A 75 -12.03 -7.43 -19.59
CA ALA A 75 -13.31 -6.74 -19.33
C ALA A 75 -13.89 -6.95 -17.91
N SER A 76 -13.42 -7.97 -17.19
CA SER A 76 -13.84 -8.28 -15.82
C SER A 76 -12.98 -7.62 -14.74
N THR A 77 -11.87 -6.98 -15.10
CA THR A 77 -10.95 -6.33 -14.13
C THR A 77 -11.55 -5.07 -13.51
N LEU A 78 -11.11 -4.76 -12.31
CA LEU A 78 -11.48 -3.53 -11.61
C LEU A 78 -10.22 -2.72 -11.26
N PRO A 79 -10.27 -1.38 -11.37
CA PRO A 79 -9.18 -0.56 -10.88
C PRO A 79 -9.16 -0.60 -9.35
N PHE A 80 -7.98 -0.73 -8.78
CA PHE A 80 -7.78 -0.44 -7.37
C PHE A 80 -7.61 1.07 -7.21
N MET A 81 -8.39 1.64 -6.29
CA MET A 81 -8.34 3.06 -5.95
C MET A 81 -8.12 3.18 -4.45
N ASP A 82 -6.99 3.75 -4.09
CA ASP A 82 -6.69 4.07 -2.70
C ASP A 82 -7.82 4.91 -2.07
N MET A 83 -8.33 4.49 -0.91
CA MET A 83 -9.50 5.07 -0.23
C MET A 83 -10.79 5.12 -1.08
N GLY A 84 -10.87 4.32 -2.13
CA GLY A 84 -12.00 4.27 -3.07
C GLY A 84 -12.94 3.06 -2.82
N PHE A 85 -13.66 3.02 -1.70
CA PHE A 85 -14.50 1.86 -1.28
C PHE A 85 -15.68 1.55 -2.20
N GLY A 86 -15.95 2.36 -3.20
CA GLY A 86 -16.94 2.06 -4.24
C GLY A 86 -16.63 0.77 -5.02
N MET A 87 -15.36 0.38 -5.16
CA MET A 87 -14.98 -0.88 -5.77
C MET A 87 -15.39 -2.10 -4.95
N TRP A 88 -15.32 -2.00 -3.61
CA TRP A 88 -15.82 -3.06 -2.73
C TRP A 88 -17.31 -3.29 -2.92
N GLN A 89 -18.09 -2.22 -3.16
CA GLN A 89 -19.50 -2.36 -3.50
C GLN A 89 -19.73 -3.07 -4.83
N VAL A 90 -18.93 -2.82 -5.85
CA VAL A 90 -19.01 -3.57 -7.11
C VAL A 90 -18.72 -5.05 -6.87
N LEU A 91 -17.69 -5.38 -6.08
CA LEU A 91 -17.33 -6.75 -5.74
C LEU A 91 -18.45 -7.48 -4.99
N THR A 92 -19.01 -6.86 -3.94
CA THR A 92 -20.08 -7.48 -3.14
C THR A 92 -21.36 -7.70 -3.95
N ARG A 93 -21.71 -6.78 -4.84
CA ARG A 93 -22.83 -6.94 -5.78
C ARG A 93 -22.59 -8.06 -6.80
N ARG A 94 -21.38 -8.16 -7.35
CA ARG A 94 -21.01 -9.27 -8.26
C ARG A 94 -21.13 -10.62 -7.56
N LEU A 95 -20.65 -10.72 -6.31
CA LEU A 95 -20.77 -11.93 -5.52
C LEU A 95 -22.26 -12.29 -5.29
N ALA A 96 -23.08 -11.33 -4.87
CA ALA A 96 -24.51 -11.55 -4.67
C ALA A 96 -25.21 -12.01 -5.95
N ALA A 97 -24.95 -11.36 -7.08
CA ALA A 97 -25.55 -11.70 -8.38
C ALA A 97 -25.07 -13.04 -8.96
N SER A 98 -23.87 -13.50 -8.58
CA SER A 98 -23.29 -14.75 -9.11
C SER A 98 -23.91 -16.02 -8.54
N GLY A 99 -24.61 -15.94 -7.43
CA GLY A 99 -25.09 -17.11 -6.66
C GLY A 99 -23.99 -17.95 -6.00
N LYS A 100 -22.71 -17.60 -6.19
CA LYS A 100 -21.55 -18.32 -5.63
C LYS A 100 -21.24 -17.91 -4.21
N ASP A 101 -20.46 -18.73 -3.50
CA ASP A 101 -19.96 -18.39 -2.17
C ASP A 101 -18.66 -17.59 -2.18
N SER A 102 -17.95 -17.61 -3.31
CA SER A 102 -16.73 -16.81 -3.49
C SER A 102 -16.50 -16.44 -4.95
N LEU A 103 -15.81 -15.31 -5.14
CA LEU A 103 -15.28 -14.87 -6.43
C LEU A 103 -13.82 -14.48 -6.27
N VAL A 104 -13.05 -14.70 -7.34
CA VAL A 104 -11.72 -14.11 -7.51
C VAL A 104 -11.82 -13.10 -8.64
N VAL A 105 -11.46 -11.85 -8.36
CA VAL A 105 -11.56 -10.75 -9.32
C VAL A 105 -10.19 -10.11 -9.47
N PRO A 106 -9.63 -10.06 -10.69
CA PRO A 106 -8.40 -9.35 -10.93
C PRO A 106 -8.61 -7.83 -10.78
N MET A 107 -7.74 -7.19 -10.03
CA MET A 107 -7.68 -5.74 -9.88
C MET A 107 -6.31 -5.23 -10.32
N PHE A 108 -6.23 -3.99 -10.75
CA PHE A 108 -4.99 -3.37 -11.20
C PHE A 108 -4.83 -1.98 -10.58
N PHE A 109 -3.59 -1.56 -10.36
CA PHE A 109 -3.31 -0.15 -10.04
C PHE A 109 -3.36 0.68 -11.33
N VAL A 110 -3.84 1.89 -11.20
CA VAL A 110 -3.88 2.83 -12.33
C VAL A 110 -2.47 3.04 -12.87
N ARG A 111 -2.31 2.86 -14.19
CA ARG A 111 -1.03 2.93 -14.93
C ARG A 111 -0.03 1.83 -14.62
N ASP A 112 -0.47 0.78 -13.94
CA ASP A 112 0.29 -0.43 -13.73
C ASP A 112 -0.39 -1.57 -14.52
N THR A 113 0.39 -2.36 -15.23
CA THR A 113 -0.11 -3.52 -15.97
C THR A 113 -0.23 -4.76 -15.09
N THR A 114 0.24 -4.69 -13.86
CA THR A 114 0.18 -5.80 -12.90
C THR A 114 -1.23 -5.98 -12.38
N HIS A 115 -1.74 -7.19 -12.50
CA HIS A 115 -3.04 -7.57 -11.97
C HIS A 115 -2.90 -8.30 -10.65
N TYR A 116 -3.63 -7.84 -9.65
CA TYR A 116 -3.68 -8.43 -8.31
C TYR A 116 -5.00 -9.17 -8.13
N GLN A 117 -4.95 -10.36 -7.53
CA GLN A 117 -6.15 -11.13 -7.25
C GLN A 117 -6.81 -10.62 -5.97
N THR A 118 -8.08 -10.26 -6.08
CA THR A 118 -8.92 -9.94 -4.92
C THR A 118 -9.94 -11.04 -4.73
N ILE A 119 -9.96 -11.63 -3.54
CA ILE A 119 -10.88 -12.71 -3.19
C ILE A 119 -12.03 -12.13 -2.38
N VAL A 120 -13.25 -12.41 -2.81
CA VAL A 120 -14.47 -12.01 -2.11
C VAL A 120 -15.23 -13.28 -1.73
N LYS A 121 -15.49 -13.50 -0.43
CA LYS A 121 -16.07 -14.73 0.09
C LYS A 121 -17.19 -14.44 1.08
N LYS A 122 -18.35 -15.09 0.94
CA LYS A 122 -19.43 -15.03 1.92
C LYS A 122 -18.98 -15.55 3.28
N LYS A 123 -19.41 -14.89 4.35
CA LYS A 123 -19.14 -15.28 5.74
C LYS A 123 -20.44 -15.30 6.58
N GLY A 124 -21.56 -15.54 5.97
CA GLY A 124 -22.89 -15.52 6.56
C GLY A 124 -23.88 -14.82 5.63
N ALA A 125 -25.06 -14.53 6.13
CA ALA A 125 -26.14 -13.94 5.33
C ALA A 125 -25.87 -12.47 4.93
N ASP A 126 -25.20 -11.71 5.80
CA ASP A 126 -25.01 -10.27 5.70
C ASP A 126 -23.54 -9.84 5.70
N SER A 127 -22.60 -10.79 5.61
CA SER A 127 -21.18 -10.52 5.75
C SER A 127 -20.36 -11.18 4.64
N VAL A 128 -19.35 -10.43 4.19
CA VAL A 128 -18.40 -10.84 3.15
C VAL A 128 -16.98 -10.55 3.61
N ILE A 129 -16.06 -11.47 3.39
CA ILE A 129 -14.63 -11.25 3.57
C ILE A 129 -14.04 -10.82 2.23
N ILE A 130 -13.29 -9.74 2.23
CA ILE A 130 -12.54 -9.24 1.06
C ILE A 130 -11.06 -9.32 1.41
N THR A 131 -10.32 -10.12 0.65
CA THR A 131 -8.86 -10.25 0.77
C THR A 131 -8.20 -9.68 -0.48
N SER A 132 -7.34 -8.71 -0.30
CA SER A 132 -6.59 -8.03 -1.36
C SER A 132 -5.11 -7.94 -1.00
N VAL A 133 -4.29 -7.33 -1.84
CA VAL A 133 -2.86 -7.04 -1.57
C VAL A 133 -2.65 -6.13 -0.35
N PHE A 134 -3.68 -5.44 0.12
CA PHE A 134 -3.64 -4.56 1.30
C PHE A 134 -4.05 -5.25 2.60
N GLY A 135 -4.38 -6.54 2.53
CA GLY A 135 -4.84 -7.33 3.64
C GLY A 135 -6.30 -7.76 3.54
N THR A 136 -6.85 -8.19 4.65
CA THR A 136 -8.20 -8.75 4.73
C THR A 136 -9.11 -7.84 5.53
N GLY A 137 -10.29 -7.56 4.98
CA GLY A 137 -11.35 -6.83 5.65
C GLY A 137 -12.68 -7.57 5.62
N ARG A 138 -13.57 -7.17 6.52
CA ARG A 138 -14.95 -7.65 6.58
C ARG A 138 -15.91 -6.58 6.08
N ALA A 139 -16.68 -6.91 5.05
CA ALA A 139 -17.77 -6.10 4.54
C ALA A 139 -19.09 -6.57 5.15
N LYS A 140 -19.93 -5.63 5.59
CA LYS A 140 -21.34 -5.84 5.90
C LYS A 140 -22.16 -5.42 4.69
N ILE A 141 -23.13 -6.26 4.28
CA ILE A 141 -23.94 -6.04 3.09
C ILE A 141 -25.43 -6.12 3.44
N ASP A 142 -26.28 -5.44 2.67
CA ASP A 142 -27.72 -5.62 2.69
C ASP A 142 -28.16 -6.81 1.80
N ALA A 143 -29.45 -7.11 1.79
CA ALA A 143 -30.05 -8.20 1.00
C ALA A 143 -29.80 -8.06 -0.53
N ARG A 144 -29.50 -6.88 -1.02
CA ARG A 144 -29.17 -6.60 -2.43
C ARG A 144 -27.67 -6.68 -2.72
N GLY A 145 -26.84 -7.06 -1.73
CA GLY A 145 -25.41 -7.06 -1.82
C GLY A 145 -24.76 -5.67 -1.79
N MET A 146 -25.52 -4.65 -1.33
CA MET A 146 -24.98 -3.29 -1.20
C MET A 146 -24.11 -3.21 0.05
N LEU A 147 -22.97 -2.56 -0.07
CA LEU A 147 -22.06 -2.33 1.03
C LEU A 147 -22.67 -1.38 2.06
N VAL A 148 -22.91 -1.84 3.27
CA VAL A 148 -23.40 -1.02 4.41
C VAL A 148 -22.26 -0.63 5.33
N GLY A 149 -21.21 -1.43 5.41
CA GLY A 149 -20.03 -1.16 6.22
C GLY A 149 -18.85 -2.01 5.78
N TYR A 150 -17.64 -1.55 6.12
CA TYR A 150 -16.41 -2.27 5.90
C TYR A 150 -15.44 -1.96 7.03
N ALA A 151 -14.76 -2.97 7.53
CA ALA A 151 -13.72 -2.80 8.54
C ALA A 151 -12.53 -3.71 8.21
N ALA A 152 -11.34 -3.15 8.23
CA ALA A 152 -10.08 -3.84 8.00
C ALA A 152 -9.03 -3.41 9.05
N PRO A 153 -9.24 -3.73 10.33
CA PRO A 153 -8.40 -3.23 11.43
C PRO A 153 -6.96 -3.76 11.37
N GLY A 154 -6.77 -4.98 10.85
CA GLY A 154 -5.45 -5.60 10.69
C GLY A 154 -4.75 -5.24 9.36
N SER A 155 -5.40 -4.48 8.48
CA SER A 155 -4.79 -4.08 7.21
C SER A 155 -3.86 -2.87 7.37
N THR A 156 -3.05 -2.61 6.36
CA THR A 156 -2.20 -1.42 6.32
C THR A 156 -3.00 -0.12 6.32
N GLU A 157 -4.26 -0.15 5.89
CA GLU A 157 -5.16 1.02 5.82
C GLU A 157 -5.86 1.31 7.14
N GLN A 158 -6.11 0.30 7.99
CA GLN A 158 -6.84 0.43 9.27
C GLN A 158 -8.14 1.25 9.15
N VAL A 159 -8.97 0.94 8.17
CA VAL A 159 -10.17 1.71 7.90
C VAL A 159 -11.44 1.09 8.48
N THR A 160 -12.38 1.94 8.85
CA THR A 160 -13.79 1.58 9.09
C THR A 160 -14.65 2.46 8.20
N VAL A 161 -15.51 1.85 7.40
CA VAL A 161 -16.42 2.52 6.47
C VAL A 161 -17.84 2.24 6.89
N THR A 162 -18.68 3.26 6.91
CA THR A 162 -20.12 3.14 7.15
C THR A 162 -20.86 3.86 6.04
N ALA A 163 -21.80 3.16 5.40
CA ALA A 163 -22.66 3.77 4.39
C ALA A 163 -23.70 4.66 5.08
N GLN A 164 -23.83 5.87 4.59
CA GLN A 164 -24.85 6.83 5.04
C GLN A 164 -25.58 7.41 3.83
N PRO A 165 -26.91 7.48 3.84
CA PRO A 165 -27.69 7.98 2.70
C PRO A 165 -27.48 9.49 2.48
N ASN A 166 -27.29 10.24 3.55
CA ASN A 166 -27.08 11.70 3.50
C ASN A 166 -25.88 12.06 4.36
N VAL A 167 -24.88 12.67 3.73
CA VAL A 167 -23.65 13.10 4.41
C VAL A 167 -23.55 14.61 4.29
N ASP A 168 -23.59 15.31 5.42
CA ASP A 168 -23.26 16.74 5.46
C ASP A 168 -21.74 16.91 5.37
N VAL A 169 -21.26 17.09 4.14
CA VAL A 169 -19.85 17.24 3.82
C VAL A 169 -19.25 18.47 4.49
N LYS A 170 -20.00 19.58 4.58
CA LYS A 170 -19.51 20.84 5.19
C LYS A 170 -19.26 20.66 6.68
N SER A 171 -20.19 20.03 7.39
CA SER A 171 -20.02 19.70 8.81
C SER A 171 -18.85 18.75 9.05
N LEU A 172 -18.67 17.73 8.20
CA LEU A 172 -17.49 16.84 8.29
C LEU A 172 -16.19 17.58 8.07
N VAL A 173 -16.12 18.44 7.05
CA VAL A 173 -14.92 19.27 6.79
C VAL A 173 -14.62 20.17 7.99
N ALA A 174 -15.62 20.84 8.56
CA ALA A 174 -15.45 21.69 9.73
C ALA A 174 -14.99 20.91 10.98
N MET A 175 -15.51 19.70 11.17
CA MET A 175 -15.09 18.80 12.27
C MET A 175 -13.61 18.37 12.09
N PHE A 176 -13.22 17.95 10.90
CA PHE A 176 -11.86 17.51 10.64
C PHE A 176 -10.83 18.66 10.64
N ALA A 177 -11.25 19.87 10.23
CA ALA A 177 -10.39 21.05 10.26
C ALA A 177 -9.95 21.44 11.69
N LYS A 178 -10.78 21.15 12.68
CA LYS A 178 -10.48 21.40 14.10
C LYS A 178 -9.50 20.39 14.72
N ARG A 179 -9.26 19.25 14.08
CA ARG A 179 -8.30 18.26 14.57
C ARG A 179 -6.87 18.69 14.24
N PRO A 180 -5.88 18.39 15.11
CA PRO A 180 -4.49 18.68 14.78
C PRO A 180 -4.09 18.01 13.46
N PRO A 181 -3.12 18.59 12.73
CA PRO A 181 -2.61 17.96 11.53
C PRO A 181 -2.12 16.55 11.85
N ILE A 182 -2.52 15.57 11.05
CA ILE A 182 -1.94 14.25 11.11
C ILE A 182 -0.62 14.37 10.35
N GLY A 183 0.51 14.20 11.03
CA GLY A 183 1.83 14.11 10.41
C GLY A 183 1.86 12.99 9.35
N PRO A 184 2.90 12.93 8.53
CA PRO A 184 3.04 11.86 7.56
C PRO A 184 2.99 10.51 8.28
N TYR A 185 2.14 9.61 7.82
CA TYR A 185 1.95 8.28 8.42
C TYR A 185 3.22 7.43 8.37
N SER A 186 4.09 7.72 7.42
CA SER A 186 5.36 7.04 7.21
C SER A 186 6.35 8.11 6.72
N PRO A 187 6.94 8.90 7.63
CA PRO A 187 7.91 9.91 7.25
C PRO A 187 9.11 9.26 6.56
N SER A 188 9.65 9.93 5.56
CA SER A 188 10.90 9.52 4.92
C SER A 188 12.08 9.79 5.83
N ASP A 189 13.07 8.91 5.78
CA ASP A 189 14.32 9.03 6.51
C ASP A 189 15.50 8.53 5.67
N THR A 190 16.70 8.93 6.04
CA THR A 190 17.93 8.49 5.39
C THR A 190 19.00 8.21 6.43
N VAL A 191 19.49 6.99 6.46
CA VAL A 191 20.66 6.57 7.23
C VAL A 191 21.92 6.73 6.38
N ARG A 192 22.99 7.27 6.94
CA ARG A 192 24.30 7.35 6.31
C ARG A 192 25.35 6.83 7.28
N ALA A 193 26.28 6.03 6.77
CA ALA A 193 27.38 5.49 7.55
C ALA A 193 28.64 5.29 6.69
N THR A 194 29.79 5.24 7.34
CA THR A 194 31.04 4.78 6.73
C THR A 194 31.42 3.43 7.34
N VAL A 195 31.56 2.42 6.51
CA VAL A 195 31.89 1.04 6.92
C VAL A 195 33.19 0.64 6.27
N GLY A 196 34.30 0.56 7.04
CA GLY A 196 35.63 0.22 6.49
C GLY A 196 36.06 1.12 5.33
N GLY A 197 35.67 2.42 5.35
CA GLY A 197 35.94 3.38 4.29
C GLY A 197 34.97 3.34 3.09
N ALA A 198 33.96 2.48 3.09
CA ALA A 198 32.84 2.52 2.16
C ALA A 198 31.76 3.48 2.67
N HIS A 199 31.27 4.38 1.82
CA HIS A 199 30.13 5.23 2.14
C HIS A 199 28.84 4.50 1.78
N VAL A 200 27.99 4.32 2.80
CA VAL A 200 26.71 3.61 2.67
C VAL A 200 25.58 4.55 3.04
N TRP A 201 24.49 4.53 2.28
CA TRP A 201 23.27 5.19 2.68
C TRP A 201 22.03 4.37 2.36
N ILE A 202 20.99 4.53 3.18
CA ILE A 202 19.69 3.86 3.04
C ILE A 202 18.60 4.91 3.11
N ALA A 203 17.78 5.01 2.06
CA ALA A 203 16.59 5.86 2.04
C ALA A 203 15.33 4.99 2.17
N TYR A 204 14.45 5.33 3.09
CA TYR A 204 13.27 4.53 3.38
C TYR A 204 12.15 5.37 3.98
N SER A 205 10.94 4.81 4.06
CA SER A 205 9.83 5.41 4.81
C SER A 205 9.60 4.64 6.10
N ARG A 206 9.34 5.35 7.21
CA ARG A 206 9.22 4.84 8.57
C ARG A 206 7.75 4.68 8.97
N PRO A 207 7.09 3.52 8.78
CA PRO A 207 5.72 3.33 9.24
C PRO A 207 5.65 3.33 10.78
N SER A 208 4.52 3.85 11.32
CA SER A 208 4.20 3.82 12.75
C SER A 208 3.45 2.54 13.13
N ALA A 209 3.71 2.00 14.30
CA ALA A 209 3.03 0.81 14.82
C ALA A 209 1.56 1.09 15.19
N ARG A 210 1.29 2.19 15.86
CA ARG A 210 -0.06 2.64 16.25
C ARG A 210 -0.87 1.61 17.01
N GLY A 211 -0.21 0.87 17.90
CA GLY A 211 -0.85 -0.18 18.69
C GLY A 211 -1.27 -1.42 17.90
N ARG A 212 -0.84 -1.55 16.63
CA ARG A 212 -1.09 -2.75 15.81
C ARG A 212 -0.09 -3.84 16.16
N VAL A 213 -0.51 -5.09 15.98
CA VAL A 213 0.40 -6.23 15.88
C VAL A 213 1.11 -6.14 14.53
N ILE A 214 2.42 -5.96 14.54
CA ILE A 214 3.17 -5.72 13.31
C ILE A 214 3.48 -7.04 12.61
N PHE A 215 4.35 -7.84 13.18
CA PHE A 215 4.80 -9.07 12.53
C PHE A 215 3.83 -10.21 12.79
N GLY A 216 3.38 -10.85 11.71
CA GLY A 216 2.32 -11.85 11.71
C GLY A 216 0.93 -11.32 11.35
N ASP A 217 0.73 -9.98 11.40
CA ASP A 217 -0.53 -9.32 11.02
C ASP A 217 -0.29 -8.27 9.92
N VAL A 218 0.21 -7.06 10.25
CA VAL A 218 0.48 -5.99 9.27
C VAL A 218 1.56 -6.40 8.27
N VAL A 219 2.59 -7.07 8.74
CA VAL A 219 3.66 -7.71 7.95
C VAL A 219 3.52 -9.22 8.16
N PRO A 220 2.90 -9.96 7.21
CA PRO A 220 2.68 -11.39 7.34
C PRO A 220 4.00 -12.17 7.44
N TRP A 221 3.99 -13.26 8.20
CA TRP A 221 5.11 -14.18 8.25
C TRP A 221 5.29 -14.93 6.92
N ASN A 222 6.55 -15.20 6.56
CA ASN A 222 6.93 -15.92 5.34
C ASN A 222 6.52 -15.22 4.03
N VAL A 223 6.25 -13.92 4.10
CA VAL A 223 5.98 -13.07 2.93
C VAL A 223 7.04 -11.97 2.89
N TRP A 224 7.59 -11.72 1.69
CA TRP A 224 8.52 -10.62 1.51
C TRP A 224 7.88 -9.27 1.85
N TRP A 225 8.66 -8.39 2.41
CA TRP A 225 8.24 -7.05 2.83
C TRP A 225 9.28 -6.02 2.40
N ARG A 226 8.82 -4.88 1.88
CA ARG A 226 9.64 -3.76 1.40
C ARG A 226 10.54 -3.09 2.44
N THR A 227 10.64 -3.61 3.65
CA THR A 227 11.46 -3.09 4.76
C THR A 227 11.19 -1.61 5.03
N GLY A 228 9.92 -1.23 4.98
CA GLY A 228 9.46 0.15 5.08
C GLY A 228 8.00 0.33 4.68
N ALA A 229 7.70 1.50 4.12
CA ALA A 229 6.40 1.85 3.57
C ALA A 229 6.55 2.65 2.28
N ASN A 230 5.49 2.76 1.47
CA ASN A 230 5.45 3.47 0.19
C ASN A 230 6.44 2.87 -0.83
N ALA A 231 7.38 3.67 -1.35
CA ALA A 231 8.45 3.17 -2.22
C ALA A 231 9.30 2.11 -1.50
N ALA A 232 9.95 1.26 -2.25
CA ALA A 232 10.88 0.28 -1.74
C ALA A 232 12.11 0.95 -1.09
N THR A 233 12.73 0.27 -0.14
CA THR A 233 13.88 0.81 0.61
C THR A 233 15.14 0.76 -0.25
N THR A 234 15.66 1.92 -0.60
CA THR A 234 16.89 2.05 -1.40
C THR A 234 18.14 1.90 -0.53
N PHE A 235 19.12 1.15 -1.01
CA PHE A 235 20.43 0.96 -0.40
C PHE A 235 21.52 1.28 -1.42
N VAL A 236 22.49 2.10 -1.05
CA VAL A 236 23.61 2.46 -1.93
C VAL A 236 24.93 2.30 -1.20
N THR A 237 25.92 1.81 -1.91
CA THR A 237 27.32 1.74 -1.46
C THR A 237 28.28 2.15 -2.58
N ASP A 238 29.30 2.94 -2.25
CA ASP A 238 30.35 3.38 -3.19
C ASP A 238 31.50 2.38 -3.33
N LYS A 239 31.55 1.34 -2.48
CA LYS A 239 32.55 0.25 -2.54
C LYS A 239 31.90 -1.10 -2.33
N ASP A 240 32.61 -2.15 -2.73
CA ASP A 240 32.18 -3.53 -2.48
C ASP A 240 32.06 -3.82 -0.99
N LEU A 241 31.00 -4.49 -0.63
CA LEU A 241 30.70 -4.91 0.73
C LEU A 241 30.52 -6.43 0.82
N VAL A 242 30.67 -6.95 2.02
CA VAL A 242 30.20 -8.28 2.41
C VAL A 242 29.08 -8.09 3.43
N ILE A 243 27.86 -8.51 3.08
CA ILE A 243 26.69 -8.43 3.97
C ILE A 243 26.29 -9.85 4.37
N ALA A 244 26.48 -10.18 5.66
CA ALA A 244 26.20 -11.52 6.20
C ALA A 244 26.73 -12.66 5.30
N GLY A 245 27.96 -12.52 4.77
CA GLY A 245 28.64 -13.49 3.92
C GLY A 245 28.40 -13.34 2.42
N ALA A 246 27.47 -12.54 1.96
CA ALA A 246 27.25 -12.29 0.53
C ALA A 246 28.05 -11.09 0.02
N ASN A 247 28.67 -11.25 -1.16
CA ASN A 247 29.34 -10.14 -1.85
C ASN A 247 28.30 -9.22 -2.48
N VAL A 248 28.39 -7.94 -2.15
CA VAL A 248 27.54 -6.86 -2.68
C VAL A 248 28.46 -5.84 -3.33
N PRO A 249 28.58 -5.81 -4.66
CA PRO A 249 29.39 -4.82 -5.39
C PRO A 249 28.96 -3.39 -5.09
N ALA A 250 29.83 -2.42 -5.35
CA ALA A 250 29.46 -1.01 -5.36
C ALA A 250 28.27 -0.77 -6.30
N GLY A 251 27.26 -0.02 -5.85
CA GLY A 251 26.06 0.20 -6.64
C GLY A 251 24.84 0.59 -5.81
N GLU A 252 23.69 0.63 -6.49
CA GLU A 252 22.38 0.88 -5.92
C GLU A 252 21.53 -0.41 -5.95
N TYR A 253 20.81 -0.63 -4.88
CA TYR A 253 20.01 -1.83 -4.63
C TYR A 253 18.72 -1.46 -3.91
N THR A 254 17.76 -2.37 -3.94
CA THR A 254 16.60 -2.32 -3.06
C THR A 254 16.70 -3.39 -1.97
N LEU A 255 16.34 -3.02 -0.74
CA LEU A 255 16.26 -3.95 0.38
C LEU A 255 14.81 -4.37 0.62
N PHE A 256 14.60 -5.68 0.59
CA PHE A 256 13.42 -6.34 1.13
C PHE A 256 13.82 -7.23 2.30
N THR A 257 12.86 -7.59 3.13
CA THR A 257 13.05 -8.63 4.15
C THR A 257 12.00 -9.71 4.02
N LEU A 258 12.35 -10.91 4.44
CA LEU A 258 11.44 -12.04 4.58
C LEU A 258 11.35 -12.40 6.07
N PRO A 259 10.38 -11.84 6.80
CA PRO A 259 10.20 -12.13 8.21
C PRO A 259 9.69 -13.54 8.45
N ASN A 260 10.25 -14.23 9.45
CA ASN A 260 9.76 -15.48 9.98
C ASN A 260 9.95 -15.45 11.51
N PRO A 261 9.12 -16.08 12.33
CA PRO A 261 9.37 -16.16 13.77
C PRO A 261 10.77 -16.71 14.06
N GLY A 262 11.69 -15.85 14.55
CA GLY A 262 13.06 -16.21 14.92
C GLY A 262 14.09 -16.37 13.78
N ASP A 263 13.66 -16.29 12.50
CA ASP A 263 14.55 -16.47 11.34
C ASP A 263 14.16 -15.49 10.21
N TRP A 264 14.87 -14.40 10.12
CA TRP A 264 14.66 -13.40 9.06
C TRP A 264 15.70 -13.55 7.97
N LYS A 265 15.33 -13.13 6.75
CA LYS A 265 16.29 -12.95 5.66
C LYS A 265 16.22 -11.51 5.15
N LEU A 266 17.40 -10.92 4.94
CA LEU A 266 17.56 -9.70 4.15
C LEU A 266 17.68 -10.11 2.69
N ILE A 267 16.89 -9.49 1.83
CA ILE A 267 16.91 -9.66 0.38
C ILE A 267 17.52 -8.39 -0.21
N ILE A 268 18.57 -8.56 -1.01
CA ILE A 268 19.24 -7.48 -1.72
C ILE A 268 18.89 -7.63 -3.20
N SER A 269 18.09 -6.73 -3.73
CA SER A 269 17.60 -6.77 -5.12
C SER A 269 18.38 -5.79 -6.00
N ARG A 270 18.65 -6.19 -7.24
CA ARG A 270 19.23 -5.32 -8.28
C ARG A 270 18.19 -4.41 -8.94
N LYS A 271 16.90 -4.68 -8.76
CA LYS A 271 15.82 -3.78 -9.20
C LYS A 271 15.83 -2.56 -8.29
N THR A 272 15.73 -1.37 -8.87
CA THR A 272 15.77 -0.09 -8.12
C THR A 272 14.70 0.87 -8.60
N GLY A 273 14.28 1.78 -7.71
CA GLY A 273 13.31 2.82 -8.04
C GLY A 273 11.84 2.36 -8.11
N GLU A 274 11.56 1.10 -7.74
CA GLU A 274 10.22 0.54 -7.78
C GLU A 274 9.36 0.95 -6.58
N TRP A 275 8.06 0.79 -6.76
CA TRP A 275 7.13 0.86 -5.63
C TRP A 275 7.28 -0.37 -4.74
N GLY A 276 7.09 -0.20 -3.43
CA GLY A 276 7.40 -1.26 -2.46
C GLY A 276 6.57 -2.55 -2.57
N THR A 277 5.55 -2.60 -3.42
CA THR A 277 4.79 -3.82 -3.74
C THR A 277 5.22 -4.49 -5.05
N ASP A 278 6.21 -3.92 -5.74
CA ASP A 278 6.67 -4.40 -7.05
C ASP A 278 7.98 -5.18 -6.91
N TYR A 279 7.92 -6.28 -6.18
CA TYR A 279 9.07 -7.16 -5.95
C TYR A 279 9.18 -8.23 -7.06
N ASP A 280 10.42 -8.39 -7.57
CA ASP A 280 10.76 -9.42 -8.54
C ASP A 280 11.90 -10.32 -8.00
N PRO A 281 11.62 -11.58 -7.65
CA PRO A 281 12.62 -12.49 -7.12
C PRO A 281 13.73 -12.86 -8.12
N ALA A 282 13.53 -12.65 -9.44
CA ALA A 282 14.56 -12.88 -10.45
C ALA A 282 15.67 -11.81 -10.39
N MET A 283 15.39 -10.67 -9.76
CA MET A 283 16.35 -9.57 -9.58
C MET A 283 17.12 -9.68 -8.27
N ASP A 284 16.93 -10.71 -7.45
CA ASP A 284 17.68 -10.87 -6.22
C ASP A 284 19.18 -11.06 -6.50
N LEU A 285 19.99 -10.23 -5.89
CA LEU A 285 21.44 -10.43 -5.82
C LEU A 285 21.78 -11.49 -4.78
N ALA A 286 21.15 -11.37 -3.60
CA ALA A 286 21.39 -12.26 -2.48
C ALA A 286 20.21 -12.28 -1.50
N ARG A 287 20.07 -13.38 -0.78
CA ARG A 287 19.21 -13.53 0.41
C ARG A 287 20.09 -14.01 1.56
N VAL A 288 20.31 -13.14 2.53
CA VAL A 288 21.22 -13.41 3.65
C VAL A 288 20.46 -13.51 4.97
N PRO A 289 20.93 -14.32 5.95
CA PRO A 289 20.27 -14.42 7.24
C PRO A 289 20.39 -13.13 8.05
N MET A 290 19.37 -12.86 8.87
CA MET A 290 19.38 -11.83 9.90
C MET A 290 19.11 -12.46 11.26
N GLY A 291 19.92 -12.10 12.24
CA GLY A 291 19.63 -12.43 13.64
C GLY A 291 18.45 -11.62 14.16
N VAL A 292 17.57 -12.25 14.93
CA VAL A 292 16.37 -11.60 15.47
C VAL A 292 16.47 -11.51 16.99
N THR A 293 16.16 -10.33 17.55
CA THR A 293 16.12 -10.09 19.00
C THR A 293 14.85 -9.35 19.38
N THR A 294 14.45 -9.50 20.64
CA THR A 294 13.30 -8.79 21.20
C THR A 294 13.78 -7.55 21.94
N LEU A 295 13.22 -6.39 21.58
CA LEU A 295 13.51 -5.11 22.24
C LEU A 295 12.78 -5.03 23.59
N SER A 296 13.45 -4.51 24.60
CA SER A 296 12.85 -4.23 25.93
C SER A 296 11.81 -3.11 25.84
N THR A 297 12.07 -2.11 25.00
CA THR A 297 11.15 -0.98 24.74
C THR A 297 10.65 -1.04 23.30
N PRO A 298 9.32 -0.98 23.07
CA PRO A 298 8.79 -1.01 21.72
C PRO A 298 9.13 0.26 20.94
N MET A 299 9.47 0.10 19.67
CA MET A 299 9.71 1.21 18.73
C MET A 299 8.44 1.52 17.94
N GLU A 300 7.89 2.71 18.15
CA GLU A 300 6.69 3.17 17.46
C GLU A 300 6.92 3.37 15.96
N LEU A 301 8.02 4.03 15.58
CA LEU A 301 8.43 4.22 14.18
C LEU A 301 9.44 3.15 13.80
N MET A 302 9.17 2.44 12.69
CA MET A 302 10.18 1.55 12.11
C MET A 302 11.48 2.32 11.89
N THR A 303 12.59 1.74 12.30
CA THR A 303 13.91 2.38 12.26
C THR A 303 14.92 1.44 11.64
N ILE A 304 15.63 1.91 10.62
CA ILE A 304 16.84 1.29 10.10
C ILE A 304 18.03 2.04 10.70
N ALA A 305 19.04 1.30 11.13
CA ALA A 305 20.29 1.89 11.59
C ALA A 305 21.51 1.08 11.11
N ILE A 306 22.64 1.77 10.96
CA ILE A 306 23.95 1.15 10.71
C ILE A 306 24.86 1.62 11.84
N THR A 307 25.22 0.70 12.71
CA THR A 307 26.03 0.98 13.90
C THR A 307 27.40 0.33 13.78
N PRO A 308 28.51 1.07 13.96
CA PRO A 308 29.85 0.49 13.94
C PRO A 308 29.98 -0.69 14.91
N MET A 309 30.60 -1.79 14.46
CA MET A 309 30.80 -3.01 15.27
C MET A 309 32.11 -3.70 14.85
N GLY A 310 33.12 -3.61 15.67
CA GLY A 310 34.46 -4.13 15.34
C GLY A 310 35.05 -3.46 14.09
N SER A 311 35.50 -4.25 13.11
CA SER A 311 36.02 -3.77 11.83
C SER A 311 34.91 -3.49 10.77
N GLY A 312 33.65 -3.72 11.10
CA GLY A 312 32.50 -3.52 10.24
C GLY A 312 31.41 -2.70 10.90
N ALA A 313 30.17 -2.99 10.53
CA ALA A 313 28.99 -2.39 11.11
C ALA A 313 27.83 -3.39 11.17
N GLN A 314 26.89 -3.15 12.05
CA GLN A 314 25.64 -3.89 12.12
C GLN A 314 24.52 -3.05 11.50
N LEU A 315 23.90 -3.60 10.46
CA LEU A 315 22.62 -3.13 9.93
C LEU A 315 21.50 -3.67 10.80
N THR A 316 20.63 -2.82 11.29
CA THR A 316 19.45 -3.23 12.06
C THR A 316 18.18 -2.68 11.45
N VAL A 317 17.10 -3.47 11.53
CA VAL A 317 15.72 -3.09 11.22
C VAL A 317 14.90 -3.33 12.48
N SER A 318 14.40 -2.26 13.07
CA SER A 318 13.69 -2.30 14.37
C SER A 318 12.29 -1.75 14.22
N TRP A 319 11.29 -2.48 14.68
CA TRP A 319 9.92 -2.01 14.73
C TRP A 319 9.13 -2.79 15.78
N GLU A 320 8.28 -2.09 16.52
CA GLU A 320 7.59 -2.62 17.68
C GLU A 320 8.61 -3.25 18.65
N ARG A 321 8.50 -4.51 19.03
CA ARG A 321 9.46 -5.19 19.91
C ARG A 321 10.47 -6.07 19.16
N THR A 322 10.51 -5.99 17.84
CA THR A 322 11.38 -6.83 17.02
C THR A 322 12.54 -6.02 16.46
N GLN A 323 13.75 -6.55 16.57
CA GLN A 323 14.93 -6.07 15.86
C GLN A 323 15.56 -7.22 15.10
N ALA A 324 15.70 -7.03 13.78
CA ALA A 324 16.46 -7.94 12.92
C ALA A 324 17.79 -7.27 12.54
N SER A 325 18.88 -8.05 12.48
CA SER A 325 20.22 -7.51 12.24
C SER A 325 21.07 -8.37 11.31
N ALA A 326 21.91 -7.72 10.52
CA ALA A 326 22.92 -8.33 9.66
C ALA A 326 24.25 -7.60 9.78
N MET A 327 25.37 -8.31 9.69
CA MET A 327 26.70 -7.70 9.67
C MET A 327 27.05 -7.21 8.28
N ILE A 328 27.67 -6.02 8.22
CA ILE A 328 28.22 -5.41 7.01
C ILE A 328 29.72 -5.18 7.23
N MET A 329 30.52 -5.56 6.26
CA MET A 329 31.97 -5.29 6.23
C MET A 329 32.34 -4.74 4.86
N ALA A 330 33.30 -3.80 4.82
CA ALA A 330 33.98 -3.47 3.56
C ALA A 330 34.80 -4.66 3.09
N LYS A 331 34.86 -4.84 1.78
CA LYS A 331 35.65 -5.89 1.17
C LYS A 331 37.11 -5.46 0.98
#